data_ec2c4afd2442956cb861c36aaa5f0bdb
#
_entry.id   ec2c4afd2442956cb861c36aaa5f0bdb
#
_cell.length_a   1.000
_cell.length_b   1.000
_cell.length_c   1.000
_cell.angle_alpha   90.00
_cell.angle_beta   90.00
_cell.angle_gamma   90.00
#
_symmetry.space_group_name_H-M   'P 1'
#
loop_
_entity.id
_entity.type
_entity.pdbx_description
1 polymer ?
#
loop_
_entity_poly.entity_id
_entity_poly.type
_entity_poly.pdbx_seq_one_letter_code
_entity_poly.pdbx_strand_id
1 'polypeptide(L)'
;MVGESPPTRQRVELTCPECGHVQLEPALVVSTQRQGCRAHFQVIGGKAVARPRPATRLAKPRLDSDPYPEAPPPQPKLAYRTTPKPVVERHPLLRWLFRPKAPRTLICFDCGHQFTAAAEAQSSQCPRCCCYVSLLDYKIDAPWHRSIQTRGDVTILKSGSITDSTIQCHHLTVLGQLGCGASCSGDLTIRNHGKIPGQLTCRQLRIERRSRVEFMQPVTAASAIIDGHARGQINCTGTVTLEKRAVLYGYVRAASIIVKRGAKHHGTFEMSVPTPGPDAPAPPA
;
A
#
# COMPACT_ATOMS: atom_id res chain seq x y z
N MET A 1 38.02 18.85 -16.40
CA MET A 1 36.60 18.80 -16.71
C MET A 1 35.85 18.94 -15.37
N VAL A 2 35.31 20.11 -15.13
CA VAL A 2 34.65 20.47 -13.86
C VAL A 2 33.23 19.93 -13.96
N GLY A 3 32.87 18.99 -13.09
CA GLY A 3 31.51 18.43 -13.03
C GLY A 3 30.54 19.46 -12.47
N GLU A 4 29.60 19.88 -13.29
CA GLU A 4 28.45 20.69 -12.89
C GLU A 4 27.55 19.86 -11.95
N SER A 5 27.44 20.31 -10.70
CA SER A 5 26.47 19.80 -9.73
C SER A 5 25.06 20.09 -10.22
N PRO A 6 24.09 19.17 -10.07
CA PRO A 6 22.71 19.39 -10.48
C PRO A 6 22.12 20.59 -9.72
N PRO A 7 21.29 21.43 -10.37
CA PRO A 7 20.74 22.64 -9.78
C PRO A 7 19.93 22.29 -8.52
N THR A 8 20.38 22.81 -7.40
CA THR A 8 19.67 22.75 -6.13
C THR A 8 18.25 23.30 -6.35
N ARG A 9 17.23 22.49 -6.11
CA ARG A 9 15.81 22.90 -6.23
C ARG A 9 15.56 24.05 -5.27
N GLN A 10 15.65 25.28 -5.75
CA GLN A 10 15.33 26.47 -4.97
C GLN A 10 13.88 26.41 -4.53
N ARG A 11 13.66 26.56 -3.24
CA ARG A 11 12.32 26.67 -2.63
C ARG A 11 12.08 28.11 -2.26
N VAL A 12 10.86 28.57 -2.42
CA VAL A 12 10.42 29.91 -2.04
C VAL A 12 9.38 29.81 -0.93
N GLU A 13 9.46 30.73 0.01
CA GLU A 13 8.48 30.89 1.06
C GLU A 13 7.29 31.68 0.53
N LEU A 14 6.11 31.10 0.61
CA LEU A 14 4.86 31.72 0.19
C LEU A 14 3.93 31.89 1.39
N THR A 15 3.49 33.12 1.63
CA THR A 15 2.52 33.44 2.66
C THR A 15 1.11 33.35 2.07
N CYS A 16 0.23 32.54 2.66
CA CYS A 16 -1.14 32.44 2.23
C CYS A 16 -1.89 33.77 2.42
N PRO A 17 -2.50 34.33 1.37
CA PRO A 17 -3.17 35.63 1.47
C PRO A 17 -4.46 35.60 2.30
N GLU A 18 -5.03 34.43 2.60
CA GLU A 18 -6.26 34.30 3.38
C GLU A 18 -6.02 34.02 4.87
N CYS A 19 -4.99 33.24 5.22
CA CYS A 19 -4.75 32.85 6.61
C CYS A 19 -3.38 33.26 7.16
N GLY A 20 -2.55 33.94 6.37
CA GLY A 20 -1.23 34.43 6.77
C GLY A 20 -0.15 33.35 7.01
N HIS A 21 -0.48 32.07 6.84
CA HIS A 21 0.48 30.99 7.12
C HIS A 21 1.50 30.83 6.01
N VAL A 22 2.75 30.61 6.37
CA VAL A 22 3.88 30.42 5.44
C VAL A 22 4.00 28.94 5.06
N GLN A 23 4.23 28.66 3.77
CA GLN A 23 4.57 27.33 3.24
C GLN A 23 5.72 27.40 2.25
N LEU A 24 6.53 26.34 2.18
CA LEU A 24 7.67 26.23 1.29
C LEU A 24 7.26 25.51 0.01
N GLU A 25 7.37 26.19 -1.14
CA GLU A 25 7.03 25.66 -2.44
C GLU A 25 8.22 25.70 -3.39
N PRO A 26 8.25 24.85 -4.45
CA PRO A 26 9.27 24.96 -5.50
C PRO A 26 9.22 26.32 -6.19
N ALA A 27 10.37 26.91 -6.52
CA ALA A 27 10.45 28.24 -7.16
C ALA A 27 9.67 28.36 -8.48
N LEU A 28 9.40 27.25 -9.15
CA LEU A 28 8.67 27.20 -10.43
C LEU A 28 7.15 26.98 -10.25
N VAL A 29 6.63 27.04 -9.05
CA VAL A 29 5.19 26.84 -8.81
C VAL A 29 4.40 28.04 -9.36
N VAL A 30 3.36 27.77 -10.16
CA VAL A 30 2.47 28.79 -10.75
C VAL A 30 1.20 28.97 -9.91
N SER A 31 0.75 27.90 -9.27
CA SER A 31 -0.40 27.92 -8.37
C SER A 31 -0.26 26.82 -7.32
N THR A 32 -0.76 27.06 -6.12
CA THR A 32 -0.74 26.10 -5.04
C THR A 32 -1.98 26.21 -4.16
N GLN A 33 -2.26 25.16 -3.41
CA GLN A 33 -3.36 25.11 -2.45
C GLN A 33 -2.79 24.96 -1.04
N ARG A 34 -3.29 25.78 -0.13
CA ARG A 34 -2.96 25.69 1.27
C ARG A 34 -3.60 24.46 1.94
N GLN A 35 -2.79 23.62 2.58
CA GLN A 35 -3.29 22.39 3.23
C GLN A 35 -4.21 22.68 4.44
N GLY A 36 -4.00 23.80 5.16
CA GLY A 36 -4.80 24.17 6.32
C GLY A 36 -6.16 24.77 6.00
N CYS A 37 -6.19 25.91 5.30
CA CYS A 37 -7.43 26.65 4.97
C CYS A 37 -8.02 26.28 3.62
N ARG A 38 -7.36 25.41 2.84
CA ARG A 38 -7.74 24.97 1.47
C ARG A 38 -7.87 26.11 0.46
N ALA A 39 -7.34 27.30 0.76
CA ALA A 39 -7.35 28.42 -0.17
C ALA A 39 -6.42 28.13 -1.36
N HIS A 40 -6.91 28.38 -2.57
CA HIS A 40 -6.14 28.35 -3.81
C HIS A 40 -5.64 29.74 -4.14
N PHE A 41 -4.34 29.87 -4.40
CA PHE A 41 -3.76 31.13 -4.84
C PHE A 41 -2.74 30.91 -5.95
N GLN A 42 -2.54 31.96 -6.76
CA GLN A 42 -1.52 31.97 -7.81
C GLN A 42 -0.22 32.54 -7.30
N VAL A 43 0.89 32.10 -7.89
CA VAL A 43 2.23 32.61 -7.59
C VAL A 43 2.71 33.41 -8.79
N ILE A 44 2.88 34.71 -8.60
CA ILE A 44 3.36 35.65 -9.63
C ILE A 44 4.61 36.32 -9.10
N GLY A 45 5.73 36.15 -9.80
CA GLY A 45 7.00 36.76 -9.37
C GLY A 45 7.46 36.31 -7.97
N GLY A 46 7.18 35.07 -7.57
CA GLY A 46 7.56 34.54 -6.25
C GLY A 46 6.67 35.02 -5.09
N LYS A 47 5.58 35.73 -5.36
CA LYS A 47 4.61 36.18 -4.35
C LYS A 47 3.27 35.50 -4.54
N ALA A 48 2.62 35.14 -3.44
CA ALA A 48 1.29 34.57 -3.43
C ALA A 48 0.24 35.67 -3.67
N VAL A 49 -0.57 35.53 -4.72
CA VAL A 49 -1.65 36.44 -5.05
C VAL A 49 -2.98 35.72 -4.92
N ALA A 50 -3.90 36.31 -4.16
CA ALA A 50 -5.25 35.77 -4.00
C ALA A 50 -5.93 35.67 -5.38
N ARG A 51 -6.48 34.49 -5.68
CA ARG A 51 -7.27 34.34 -6.90
C ARG A 51 -8.55 35.16 -6.74
N PRO A 52 -8.90 36.09 -7.65
CA PRO A 52 -10.16 36.80 -7.56
C PRO A 52 -11.27 35.74 -7.49
N ARG A 53 -12.07 35.77 -6.45
CA ARG A 53 -13.26 34.93 -6.38
C ARG A 53 -14.07 35.26 -7.63
N PRO A 54 -14.52 34.26 -8.41
CA PRO A 54 -15.47 34.52 -9.47
C PRO A 54 -16.62 35.27 -8.78
N ALA A 55 -16.89 36.50 -9.26
CA ALA A 55 -17.94 37.32 -8.71
C ALA A 55 -19.16 36.42 -8.55
N THR A 56 -19.62 36.28 -7.32
CA THR A 56 -20.86 35.58 -7.01
C THR A 56 -21.83 36.11 -8.05
N ARG A 57 -22.42 35.24 -8.88
CA ARG A 57 -23.36 35.62 -9.91
C ARG A 57 -24.25 36.69 -9.30
N LEU A 58 -24.07 37.94 -9.75
CA LEU A 58 -24.90 39.04 -9.37
C LEU A 58 -26.34 38.52 -9.51
N ALA A 59 -27.05 38.49 -8.40
CA ALA A 59 -28.48 38.22 -8.44
C ALA A 59 -29.02 39.11 -9.53
N LYS A 60 -29.63 38.52 -10.57
CA LYS A 60 -30.27 39.27 -11.63
C LYS A 60 -31.17 40.30 -10.94
N PRO A 61 -31.09 41.61 -11.33
CA PRO A 61 -32.01 42.59 -10.78
C PRO A 61 -33.42 42.06 -11.02
N ARG A 62 -34.21 41.98 -9.96
CA ARG A 62 -35.63 41.71 -10.07
C ARG A 62 -36.23 42.82 -10.93
N LEU A 63 -36.63 42.50 -12.14
CA LEU A 63 -37.57 43.35 -12.86
C LEU A 63 -38.89 43.23 -12.09
N ASP A 64 -39.22 44.26 -11.33
CA ASP A 64 -40.56 44.46 -10.80
C ASP A 64 -41.49 44.65 -11.99
N SER A 65 -42.56 43.87 -12.03
CA SER A 65 -43.73 43.97 -12.90
C SER A 65 -43.89 42.86 -13.95
N ASP A 66 -44.10 41.65 -13.47
CA ASP A 66 -45.05 40.73 -14.11
C ASP A 66 -45.72 39.92 -12.99
N PRO A 67 -47.09 39.92 -12.91
CA PRO A 67 -47.78 39.05 -11.97
C PRO A 67 -47.52 37.61 -12.39
N TYR A 68 -46.69 36.91 -11.60
CA TYR A 68 -46.52 35.48 -11.77
C TYR A 68 -47.90 34.82 -11.76
N PRO A 69 -48.28 34.02 -12.76
CA PRO A 69 -49.46 33.19 -12.66
C PRO A 69 -49.27 32.31 -11.42
N GLU A 70 -50.31 32.32 -10.59
CA GLU A 70 -50.37 31.54 -9.34
C GLU A 70 -49.88 30.13 -9.58
N ALA A 71 -48.87 29.72 -8.81
CA ALA A 71 -48.26 28.39 -8.94
C ALA A 71 -49.39 27.34 -8.85
N PRO A 72 -49.47 26.38 -9.77
CA PRO A 72 -50.44 25.31 -9.68
C PRO A 72 -50.33 24.64 -8.32
N PRO A 73 -51.45 24.25 -7.70
CA PRO A 73 -51.45 23.61 -6.38
C PRO A 73 -50.49 22.42 -6.40
N PRO A 74 -49.76 22.18 -5.29
CA PRO A 74 -48.79 21.10 -5.25
C PRO A 74 -49.50 19.80 -5.62
N GLN A 75 -49.09 19.25 -6.77
CA GLN A 75 -49.59 17.94 -7.21
C GLN A 75 -49.28 16.94 -6.10
N PRO A 76 -50.24 16.08 -5.70
CA PRO A 76 -49.98 15.05 -4.72
C PRO A 76 -48.79 14.27 -5.22
N LYS A 77 -47.71 14.23 -4.42
CA LYS A 77 -46.52 13.42 -4.69
C LYS A 77 -47.02 12.00 -4.95
N LEU A 78 -47.08 11.63 -6.23
CA LEU A 78 -47.30 10.24 -6.61
C LEU A 78 -46.32 9.44 -5.78
N ALA A 79 -46.84 8.77 -4.75
CA ALA A 79 -46.09 7.80 -4.02
C ALA A 79 -45.52 6.82 -5.06
N TYR A 80 -44.24 6.90 -5.34
CA TYR A 80 -43.57 5.88 -6.10
C TYR A 80 -43.89 4.56 -5.37
N ARG A 81 -44.89 3.84 -5.87
CA ARG A 81 -45.08 2.45 -5.53
C ARG A 81 -43.79 1.79 -6.00
N THR A 82 -42.83 1.65 -5.09
CA THR A 82 -41.75 0.70 -5.24
C THR A 82 -42.41 -0.66 -5.28
N THR A 83 -42.78 -1.07 -6.49
CA THR A 83 -43.05 -2.48 -6.74
C THR A 83 -41.82 -3.20 -6.26
N PRO A 84 -41.93 -4.08 -5.28
CA PRO A 84 -40.77 -4.88 -4.88
C PRO A 84 -40.31 -5.55 -6.18
N LYS A 85 -39.05 -5.32 -6.56
CA LYS A 85 -38.43 -6.05 -7.67
C LYS A 85 -38.71 -7.52 -7.40
N PRO A 86 -39.24 -8.28 -8.38
CA PRO A 86 -39.47 -9.70 -8.15
C PRO A 86 -38.15 -10.28 -7.65
N VAL A 87 -38.20 -10.85 -6.45
CA VAL A 87 -37.11 -11.65 -5.93
C VAL A 87 -37.05 -12.84 -6.84
N VAL A 88 -36.18 -12.78 -7.83
CA VAL A 88 -35.87 -13.94 -8.66
C VAL A 88 -35.24 -14.93 -7.71
N GLU A 89 -36.03 -15.88 -7.25
CA GLU A 89 -35.54 -17.05 -6.51
C GLU A 89 -34.52 -17.76 -7.40
N ARG A 90 -33.26 -17.40 -7.23
CA ARG A 90 -32.16 -18.02 -7.95
C ARG A 90 -32.06 -19.44 -7.42
N HIS A 91 -32.16 -20.41 -8.31
CA HIS A 91 -32.04 -21.84 -8.04
C HIS A 91 -30.94 -22.11 -7.01
N PRO A 92 -31.20 -22.90 -5.97
CA PRO A 92 -30.24 -23.12 -4.87
C PRO A 92 -28.90 -23.68 -5.32
N LEU A 93 -28.87 -24.36 -6.48
CA LEU A 93 -27.64 -24.90 -7.09
C LEU A 93 -26.68 -23.84 -7.64
N LEU A 94 -27.15 -22.62 -7.95
CA LEU A 94 -26.31 -21.53 -8.44
C LEU A 94 -25.76 -20.64 -7.31
N ARG A 95 -26.26 -20.79 -6.10
CA ARG A 95 -25.88 -19.95 -4.94
C ARG A 95 -24.41 -20.12 -4.53
N TRP A 96 -23.81 -21.28 -4.79
CA TRP A 96 -22.40 -21.55 -4.48
C TRP A 96 -21.45 -20.92 -5.51
N LEU A 97 -21.89 -20.70 -6.77
CA LEU A 97 -21.12 -20.06 -7.83
C LEU A 97 -20.96 -18.54 -7.60
N PHE A 98 -21.89 -17.93 -6.84
CA PHE A 98 -21.91 -16.49 -6.55
C PHE A 98 -21.75 -16.21 -5.05
N ARG A 99 -20.88 -16.97 -4.37
CA ARG A 99 -20.53 -16.60 -2.98
C ARG A 99 -19.86 -15.22 -3.03
N PRO A 100 -20.45 -14.18 -2.39
CA PRO A 100 -19.77 -12.90 -2.26
C PRO A 100 -18.44 -13.15 -1.54
N LYS A 101 -17.34 -12.73 -2.14
CA LYS A 101 -16.03 -12.80 -1.50
C LYS A 101 -16.10 -11.98 -0.21
N ALA A 102 -15.50 -12.50 0.86
CA ALA A 102 -15.46 -11.79 2.13
C ALA A 102 -14.76 -10.44 1.99
N PRO A 103 -15.23 -9.39 2.68
CA PRO A 103 -14.57 -8.09 2.68
C PRO A 103 -13.12 -8.24 3.16
N ARG A 104 -12.22 -7.45 2.56
CA ARG A 104 -10.80 -7.44 2.93
C ARG A 104 -10.55 -6.45 4.05
N THR A 105 -9.87 -6.87 5.09
CA THR A 105 -9.37 -5.95 6.13
C THR A 105 -8.07 -5.31 5.67
N LEU A 106 -8.02 -3.99 5.72
CA LEU A 106 -6.92 -3.18 5.24
C LEU A 106 -6.34 -2.34 6.37
N ILE A 107 -5.05 -2.03 6.25
CA ILE A 107 -4.37 -1.09 7.13
C ILE A 107 -3.89 0.08 6.26
N CYS A 108 -4.26 1.29 6.61
CA CYS A 108 -3.81 2.50 5.90
C CYS A 108 -2.29 2.62 5.95
N PHE A 109 -1.67 3.04 4.85
CA PHE A 109 -0.22 3.24 4.80
C PHE A 109 0.24 4.45 5.62
N ASP A 110 -0.60 5.50 5.69
CA ASP A 110 -0.22 6.77 6.31
C ASP A 110 -0.56 6.83 7.81
N CYS A 111 -1.79 6.46 8.20
CA CYS A 111 -2.24 6.62 9.58
C CYS A 111 -2.35 5.30 10.36
N GLY A 112 -2.06 4.17 9.75
CA GLY A 112 -2.15 2.85 10.38
C GLY A 112 -3.58 2.39 10.73
N HIS A 113 -4.62 3.18 10.41
CA HIS A 113 -6.00 2.82 10.74
C HIS A 113 -6.45 1.56 9.98
N GLN A 114 -7.07 0.64 10.71
CA GLN A 114 -7.60 -0.59 10.16
C GLN A 114 -9.06 -0.38 9.73
N PHE A 115 -9.39 -0.77 8.51
CA PHE A 115 -10.72 -0.65 7.95
C PHE A 115 -11.02 -1.76 6.95
N THR A 116 -12.25 -1.89 6.50
CA THR A 116 -12.67 -2.93 5.56
C THR A 116 -13.00 -2.33 4.20
N ALA A 117 -12.63 -3.04 3.14
CA ALA A 117 -13.02 -2.73 1.77
C ALA A 117 -13.74 -3.93 1.13
N ALA A 118 -14.55 -3.66 0.12
CA ALA A 118 -15.19 -4.71 -0.65
C ALA A 118 -14.14 -5.63 -1.29
N ALA A 119 -14.43 -6.92 -1.37
CA ALA A 119 -13.48 -7.92 -1.86
C ALA A 119 -12.97 -7.66 -3.28
N GLU A 120 -13.78 -7.03 -4.13
CA GLU A 120 -13.48 -6.75 -5.54
C GLU A 120 -13.07 -5.29 -5.79
N ALA A 121 -12.95 -4.48 -4.71
CA ALA A 121 -12.50 -3.12 -4.84
C ALA A 121 -11.05 -3.07 -5.36
N GLN A 122 -10.80 -2.22 -6.34
CA GLN A 122 -9.45 -1.94 -6.85
C GLN A 122 -8.75 -0.86 -6.03
N SER A 123 -9.51 -0.12 -5.23
CA SER A 123 -9.03 0.94 -4.36
C SER A 123 -10.03 1.23 -3.26
N SER A 124 -9.57 1.85 -2.21
CA SER A 124 -10.40 2.31 -1.12
C SER A 124 -9.82 3.57 -0.50
N GLN A 125 -10.66 4.35 0.16
CA GLN A 125 -10.24 5.55 0.88
C GLN A 125 -10.28 5.27 2.39
N CYS A 126 -9.22 5.63 3.09
CA CYS A 126 -9.17 5.48 4.54
C CYS A 126 -10.20 6.39 5.21
N PRO A 127 -11.11 5.88 6.06
CA PRO A 127 -12.12 6.71 6.71
C PRO A 127 -11.56 7.70 7.72
N ARG A 128 -10.33 7.47 8.22
CA ARG A 128 -9.71 8.32 9.23
C ARG A 128 -8.93 9.50 8.64
N CYS A 129 -8.08 9.25 7.63
CA CYS A 129 -7.20 10.28 7.06
C CYS A 129 -7.54 10.63 5.60
N CYS A 130 -8.56 10.00 5.02
CA CYS A 130 -8.99 10.17 3.64
C CYS A 130 -7.91 9.85 2.58
N CYS A 131 -6.80 9.21 2.97
CA CYS A 131 -5.77 8.79 2.03
C CYS A 131 -6.25 7.65 1.14
N TYR A 132 -5.83 7.69 -0.10
CA TYR A 132 -6.15 6.66 -1.08
C TYR A 132 -5.26 5.43 -0.90
N VAL A 133 -5.88 4.26 -0.83
CA VAL A 133 -5.20 2.97 -0.71
C VAL A 133 -5.48 2.15 -1.96
N SER A 134 -4.46 1.87 -2.75
CA SER A 134 -4.54 0.97 -3.89
C SER A 134 -4.68 -0.48 -3.44
N LEU A 135 -5.54 -1.24 -4.11
CA LEU A 135 -5.79 -2.67 -3.90
C LEU A 135 -5.47 -3.49 -5.16
N LEU A 136 -4.85 -2.84 -6.14
CA LEU A 136 -4.52 -3.46 -7.43
C LEU A 136 -3.47 -4.55 -7.25
N ASP A 137 -3.69 -5.65 -7.94
CA ASP A 137 -2.70 -6.70 -8.11
C ASP A 137 -1.79 -6.36 -9.30
N TYR A 138 -0.47 -6.57 -9.13
CA TYR A 138 0.52 -6.30 -10.15
C TYR A 138 1.16 -7.59 -10.65
N LYS A 139 1.23 -7.74 -11.97
CA LYS A 139 2.00 -8.80 -12.64
C LYS A 139 3.06 -8.12 -13.51
N ILE A 140 4.33 -8.33 -13.16
CA ILE A 140 5.46 -7.63 -13.75
C ILE A 140 6.22 -8.63 -14.61
N ASP A 141 6.18 -8.43 -15.91
CA ASP A 141 6.79 -9.28 -16.94
C ASP A 141 7.96 -8.61 -17.68
N ALA A 142 8.22 -7.33 -17.39
CA ALA A 142 9.25 -6.50 -17.99
C ALA A 142 10.03 -5.73 -16.91
N PRO A 143 11.15 -5.04 -17.26
CA PRO A 143 11.85 -4.17 -16.32
C PRO A 143 10.95 -3.06 -15.77
N TRP A 144 10.95 -2.90 -14.45
CA TRP A 144 10.11 -1.96 -13.73
C TRP A 144 10.95 -1.11 -12.78
N HIS A 145 10.80 0.22 -12.88
CA HIS A 145 11.62 1.18 -12.12
C HIS A 145 10.79 2.12 -11.22
N ARG A 146 9.52 1.85 -11.04
CA ARG A 146 8.63 2.67 -10.19
C ARG A 146 8.35 1.97 -8.88
N SER A 147 8.24 2.74 -7.81
CA SER A 147 7.78 2.22 -6.52
C SER A 147 6.34 1.73 -6.61
N ILE A 148 6.06 0.60 -5.97
CA ILE A 148 4.74 -0.01 -5.92
C ILE A 148 4.25 0.06 -4.49
N GLN A 149 3.09 0.69 -4.29
CA GLN A 149 2.41 0.74 -3.01
C GLN A 149 0.98 0.27 -3.18
N THR A 150 0.70 -0.95 -2.74
CA THR A 150 -0.61 -1.59 -2.85
C THR A 150 -0.89 -2.49 -1.66
N ARG A 151 -2.15 -2.69 -1.35
CA ARG A 151 -2.61 -3.77 -0.45
C ARG A 151 -3.07 -5.01 -1.22
N GLY A 152 -2.90 -5.01 -2.54
CA GLY A 152 -3.02 -6.19 -3.40
C GLY A 152 -1.75 -7.02 -3.44
N ASP A 153 -1.73 -7.99 -4.34
CA ASP A 153 -0.64 -8.94 -4.51
C ASP A 153 0.27 -8.53 -5.67
N VAL A 154 1.57 -8.74 -5.49
CA VAL A 154 2.57 -8.44 -6.52
C VAL A 154 3.23 -9.74 -6.95
N THR A 155 3.25 -10.00 -8.26
CA THR A 155 3.93 -11.15 -8.85
C THR A 155 4.96 -10.67 -9.87
N ILE A 156 6.22 -10.93 -9.61
CA ILE A 156 7.32 -10.68 -10.57
C ILE A 156 7.52 -11.95 -11.36
N LEU A 157 7.16 -11.93 -12.64
CA LEU A 157 7.31 -13.07 -13.55
C LEU A 157 8.78 -13.29 -13.91
N LYS A 158 9.12 -14.42 -14.51
CA LYS A 158 10.50 -14.81 -14.83
C LYS A 158 11.26 -13.79 -15.69
N SER A 159 10.55 -13.12 -16.61
CA SER A 159 11.09 -12.06 -17.46
C SER A 159 11.11 -10.69 -16.80
N GLY A 160 10.37 -10.52 -15.68
CA GLY A 160 10.28 -9.28 -14.95
C GLY A 160 11.48 -9.01 -14.05
N SER A 161 11.81 -7.75 -13.91
CA SER A 161 12.82 -7.27 -12.97
C SER A 161 12.38 -5.97 -12.32
N ILE A 162 12.67 -5.80 -11.05
CA ILE A 162 12.43 -4.54 -10.33
C ILE A 162 13.75 -4.08 -9.74
N THR A 163 14.16 -2.86 -10.10
CA THR A 163 15.40 -2.24 -9.61
C THR A 163 15.12 -0.80 -9.16
N ASP A 164 15.95 -0.28 -8.25
CA ASP A 164 15.97 1.13 -7.81
C ASP A 164 14.62 1.69 -7.32
N SER A 165 13.81 0.84 -6.70
CA SER A 165 12.48 1.18 -6.24
C SER A 165 12.17 0.54 -4.89
N THR A 166 10.96 0.73 -4.37
CA THR A 166 10.46 0.08 -3.16
C THR A 166 9.12 -0.59 -3.44
N ILE A 167 8.90 -1.74 -2.83
CA ILE A 167 7.65 -2.48 -2.95
C ILE A 167 6.99 -2.54 -1.57
N GLN A 168 5.74 -2.07 -1.50
CA GLN A 168 4.86 -2.30 -0.36
C GLN A 168 3.60 -2.99 -0.86
N CYS A 169 3.37 -4.23 -0.40
CA CYS A 169 2.25 -5.04 -0.89
C CYS A 169 1.70 -5.97 0.19
N HIS A 170 0.65 -6.72 -0.14
CA HIS A 170 0.14 -7.75 0.75
C HIS A 170 0.96 -9.03 0.59
N HIS A 171 0.88 -9.70 -0.54
CA HIS A 171 1.74 -10.84 -0.85
C HIS A 171 2.70 -10.50 -2.00
N LEU A 172 3.93 -11.03 -1.94
CA LEU A 172 4.90 -10.89 -3.01
C LEU A 172 5.39 -12.26 -3.47
N THR A 173 5.23 -12.53 -4.76
CA THR A 173 5.78 -13.74 -5.40
C THR A 173 6.87 -13.35 -6.40
N VAL A 174 8.09 -13.83 -6.17
CA VAL A 174 9.26 -13.51 -6.97
C VAL A 174 9.68 -14.72 -7.80
N LEU A 175 9.42 -14.67 -9.12
CA LEU A 175 9.90 -15.64 -10.11
C LEU A 175 11.05 -15.05 -10.95
N GLY A 176 11.09 -13.72 -11.06
CA GLY A 176 12.07 -12.93 -11.79
C GLY A 176 13.15 -12.33 -10.89
N GLN A 177 13.66 -11.15 -11.24
CA GLN A 177 14.71 -10.48 -10.50
C GLN A 177 14.15 -9.41 -9.55
N LEU A 178 14.57 -9.46 -8.28
CA LEU A 178 14.24 -8.46 -7.26
C LEU A 178 15.54 -7.74 -6.86
N GLY A 179 15.73 -6.53 -7.39
CA GLY A 179 16.88 -5.67 -7.12
C GLY A 179 16.58 -4.53 -6.14
N CYS A 180 15.54 -4.65 -5.33
CA CYS A 180 15.10 -3.58 -4.40
C CYS A 180 14.62 -4.15 -3.07
N GLY A 181 14.31 -3.25 -2.13
CA GLY A 181 13.65 -3.60 -0.87
C GLY A 181 12.16 -3.86 -1.03
N ALA A 182 11.62 -4.76 -0.20
CA ALA A 182 10.19 -5.07 -0.18
C ALA A 182 9.66 -5.20 1.23
N SER A 183 8.48 -4.63 1.46
CA SER A 183 7.72 -4.75 2.70
C SER A 183 6.36 -5.37 2.41
N CYS A 184 6.17 -6.61 2.86
CA CYS A 184 4.96 -7.37 2.66
C CYS A 184 4.21 -7.50 3.98
N SER A 185 2.92 -7.16 4.01
CA SER A 185 2.08 -7.39 5.20
C SER A 185 1.69 -8.88 5.36
N GLY A 186 1.79 -9.64 4.30
CA GLY A 186 1.56 -11.08 4.24
C GLY A 186 2.83 -11.87 3.88
N ASP A 187 2.71 -12.76 2.92
CA ASP A 187 3.73 -13.76 2.62
C ASP A 187 4.65 -13.30 1.47
N LEU A 188 5.92 -13.60 1.60
CA LEU A 188 6.93 -13.43 0.57
C LEU A 188 7.37 -14.81 0.07
N THR A 189 7.07 -15.13 -1.18
CA THR A 189 7.45 -16.40 -1.81
C THR A 189 8.53 -16.16 -2.87
N ILE A 190 9.68 -16.83 -2.73
CA ILE A 190 10.81 -16.69 -3.63
C ILE A 190 11.02 -17.99 -4.40
N ARG A 191 10.99 -17.89 -5.75
CA ARG A 191 11.15 -19.01 -6.70
C ARG A 191 12.21 -18.70 -7.76
N ASN A 192 13.23 -17.93 -7.43
CA ASN A 192 14.24 -17.50 -8.38
C ASN A 192 15.66 -17.86 -7.91
N HIS A 193 16.64 -17.49 -8.75
CA HIS A 193 18.06 -17.53 -8.45
C HIS A 193 18.62 -16.12 -8.54
N GLY A 194 19.35 -15.68 -7.52
CA GLY A 194 20.00 -14.37 -7.59
C GLY A 194 20.27 -13.76 -6.23
N LYS A 195 20.78 -12.52 -6.30
CA LYS A 195 21.06 -11.69 -5.14
C LYS A 195 19.96 -10.67 -4.95
N ILE A 196 19.56 -10.47 -3.71
CA ILE A 196 18.58 -9.46 -3.33
C ILE A 196 19.28 -8.41 -2.49
N PRO A 197 19.54 -7.22 -3.04
CA PRO A 197 20.31 -6.18 -2.35
C PRO A 197 19.50 -5.41 -1.31
N GLY A 198 18.18 -5.42 -1.41
CA GLY A 198 17.29 -4.64 -0.56
C GLY A 198 16.86 -5.36 0.72
N GLN A 199 16.46 -4.56 1.71
CA GLN A 199 15.87 -5.08 2.95
C GLN A 199 14.50 -5.69 2.68
N LEU A 200 14.24 -6.85 3.26
CA LEU A 200 12.98 -7.55 3.16
C LEU A 200 12.30 -7.64 4.51
N THR A 201 11.01 -7.27 4.54
CA THR A 201 10.16 -7.42 5.71
C THR A 201 8.88 -8.12 5.30
N CYS A 202 8.51 -9.21 5.99
CA CYS A 202 7.30 -9.95 5.68
C CYS A 202 6.74 -10.68 6.92
N ARG A 203 5.50 -11.14 6.84
CA ARG A 203 4.95 -12.03 7.87
C ARG A 203 5.53 -13.43 7.74
N GLN A 204 5.48 -14.02 6.55
CA GLN A 204 6.04 -15.34 6.30
C GLN A 204 6.98 -15.30 5.09
N LEU A 205 8.22 -15.72 5.29
CA LEU A 205 9.17 -15.94 4.21
C LEU A 205 9.09 -17.39 3.74
N ARG A 206 8.91 -17.59 2.44
CA ARG A 206 8.95 -18.91 1.82
C ARG A 206 9.98 -18.95 0.70
N ILE A 207 11.00 -19.77 0.84
CA ILE A 207 11.98 -20.03 -0.22
C ILE A 207 11.69 -21.41 -0.76
N GLU A 208 11.24 -21.47 -2.01
CA GLU A 208 10.82 -22.72 -2.61
C GLU A 208 12.00 -23.56 -3.09
N ARG A 209 11.69 -24.84 -3.28
CA ARG A 209 12.63 -25.84 -3.78
C ARG A 209 13.28 -25.39 -5.08
N ARG A 210 14.57 -25.66 -5.23
CA ARG A 210 15.43 -25.28 -6.36
C ARG A 210 15.77 -23.80 -6.45
N SER A 211 15.25 -22.93 -5.56
CA SER A 211 15.68 -21.53 -5.48
C SER A 211 17.07 -21.42 -4.86
N ARG A 212 17.86 -20.45 -5.34
CA ARG A 212 19.15 -20.09 -4.75
C ARG A 212 19.22 -18.59 -4.57
N VAL A 213 19.10 -18.13 -3.34
CA VAL A 213 18.96 -16.71 -3.03
C VAL A 213 20.05 -16.28 -2.06
N GLU A 214 20.67 -15.15 -2.37
CA GLU A 214 21.62 -14.47 -1.49
C GLU A 214 21.02 -13.14 -1.05
N PHE A 215 20.81 -12.99 0.25
CA PHE A 215 20.32 -11.75 0.85
C PHE A 215 21.53 -10.89 1.25
N MET A 216 21.59 -9.68 0.68
CA MET A 216 22.66 -8.72 1.00
C MET A 216 22.36 -7.91 2.27
N GLN A 217 21.08 -7.82 2.62
CA GLN A 217 20.58 -7.15 3.82
C GLN A 217 19.81 -8.14 4.70
N PRO A 218 19.69 -7.88 6.02
CA PRO A 218 18.92 -8.74 6.90
C PRO A 218 17.47 -8.84 6.47
N VAL A 219 16.93 -10.06 6.48
CA VAL A 219 15.50 -10.32 6.24
C VAL A 219 14.79 -10.40 7.58
N THR A 220 13.72 -9.63 7.74
CA THR A 220 12.86 -9.65 8.94
C THR A 220 11.55 -10.34 8.61
N ALA A 221 11.22 -11.40 9.36
CA ALA A 221 9.98 -12.15 9.17
C ALA A 221 9.37 -12.59 10.51
N ALA A 222 8.06 -12.84 10.53
CA ALA A 222 7.47 -13.50 11.70
C ALA A 222 7.77 -15.00 11.68
N SER A 223 7.78 -15.64 10.50
CA SER A 223 8.18 -17.03 10.33
C SER A 223 8.88 -17.24 8.99
N ALA A 224 9.70 -18.31 8.87
CA ALA A 224 10.37 -18.64 7.63
C ALA A 224 10.31 -20.14 7.32
N ILE A 225 10.04 -20.49 6.07
CA ILE A 225 10.06 -21.85 5.55
C ILE A 225 11.05 -21.89 4.39
N ILE A 226 12.11 -22.66 4.54
CA ILE A 226 13.18 -22.75 3.55
C ILE A 226 13.21 -24.17 3.00
N ASP A 227 12.97 -24.34 1.70
CA ASP A 227 13.08 -25.63 0.97
C ASP A 227 14.17 -25.56 -0.13
N GLY A 228 14.77 -24.40 -0.35
CA GLY A 228 15.83 -24.15 -1.31
C GLY A 228 17.16 -23.84 -0.65
N HIS A 229 18.03 -23.15 -1.40
CA HIS A 229 19.29 -22.64 -0.92
C HIS A 229 19.15 -21.17 -0.57
N ALA A 230 19.52 -20.80 0.64
CA ALA A 230 19.55 -19.41 1.10
C ALA A 230 20.90 -19.07 1.71
N ARG A 231 21.35 -17.83 1.49
CA ARG A 231 22.55 -17.27 2.12
C ARG A 231 22.24 -15.86 2.62
N GLY A 232 22.62 -15.55 3.83
CA GLY A 232 22.47 -14.22 4.42
C GLY A 232 22.03 -14.26 5.88
N GLN A 233 21.49 -13.14 6.35
CA GLN A 233 20.99 -12.99 7.71
C GLN A 233 19.45 -13.02 7.71
N ILE A 234 18.87 -13.89 8.55
CA ILE A 234 17.44 -14.05 8.70
C ILE A 234 17.04 -13.84 10.16
N ASN A 235 16.23 -12.82 10.42
CA ASN A 235 15.72 -12.48 11.73
C ASN A 235 14.23 -12.81 11.78
N CYS A 236 13.86 -13.85 12.53
CA CYS A 236 12.47 -14.25 12.71
C CYS A 236 12.04 -14.05 14.17
N THR A 237 10.85 -13.52 14.36
CA THR A 237 10.26 -13.43 15.72
C THR A 237 9.66 -14.76 16.17
N GLY A 238 9.29 -15.63 15.25
CA GLY A 238 8.72 -16.95 15.51
C GLY A 238 9.64 -18.10 15.04
N THR A 239 9.06 -19.03 14.29
CA THR A 239 9.72 -20.30 13.92
C THR A 239 10.36 -20.23 12.54
N VAL A 240 11.58 -20.72 12.42
CA VAL A 240 12.27 -21.02 11.15
C VAL A 240 12.22 -22.51 10.91
N THR A 241 11.69 -22.94 9.77
CA THR A 241 11.62 -24.35 9.36
C THR A 241 12.53 -24.58 8.16
N LEU A 242 13.50 -25.48 8.31
CA LEU A 242 14.35 -25.97 7.22
C LEU A 242 13.78 -27.29 6.71
N GLU A 243 13.30 -27.29 5.45
CA GLU A 243 12.75 -28.47 4.79
C GLU A 243 13.86 -29.47 4.40
N LYS A 244 13.48 -30.69 4.04
CA LYS A 244 14.39 -31.86 3.85
C LYS A 244 15.62 -31.61 2.96
N ARG A 245 15.60 -30.65 2.08
CA ARG A 245 16.68 -30.33 1.13
C ARG A 245 17.18 -28.90 1.25
N ALA A 246 16.74 -28.20 2.27
CA ALA A 246 17.18 -26.85 2.53
C ALA A 246 18.66 -26.77 2.83
N VAL A 247 19.31 -25.78 2.27
CA VAL A 247 20.69 -25.44 2.61
C VAL A 247 20.73 -23.96 2.97
N LEU A 248 21.07 -23.65 4.21
CA LEU A 248 21.12 -22.29 4.70
C LEU A 248 22.53 -21.94 5.14
N TYR A 249 23.08 -20.88 4.59
CA TYR A 249 24.35 -20.30 4.97
C TYR A 249 24.16 -18.95 5.65
N GLY A 250 24.71 -18.75 6.82
CA GLY A 250 24.74 -17.46 7.49
C GLY A 250 24.16 -17.47 8.89
N TYR A 251 23.66 -16.29 9.29
CA TYR A 251 23.17 -16.06 10.64
C TYR A 251 21.64 -16.13 10.69
N VAL A 252 21.12 -16.86 11.66
CA VAL A 252 19.67 -16.97 11.90
C VAL A 252 19.38 -16.65 13.35
N ARG A 253 18.46 -15.71 13.54
CA ARG A 253 17.88 -15.40 14.85
C ARG A 253 16.41 -15.73 14.83
N ALA A 254 15.95 -16.59 15.74
CA ALA A 254 14.56 -17.03 15.79
C ALA A 254 14.15 -17.47 17.20
N ALA A 255 12.83 -17.46 17.48
CA ALA A 255 12.32 -18.02 18.73
C ALA A 255 12.42 -19.55 18.77
N SER A 256 12.23 -20.22 17.64
CA SER A 256 12.40 -21.66 17.49
C SER A 256 12.90 -22.04 16.10
N ILE A 257 13.60 -23.18 16.00
CA ILE A 257 14.17 -23.67 14.75
C ILE A 257 13.82 -25.13 14.59
N ILE A 258 13.20 -25.48 13.46
CA ILE A 258 12.86 -26.85 13.10
C ILE A 258 13.72 -27.28 11.91
N VAL A 259 14.60 -28.22 12.10
CA VAL A 259 15.47 -28.77 11.04
C VAL A 259 14.98 -30.16 10.66
N LYS A 260 14.42 -30.32 9.47
CA LYS A 260 13.97 -31.62 8.97
C LYS A 260 15.15 -32.47 8.51
N ARG A 261 15.00 -33.77 8.58
CA ARG A 261 16.04 -34.74 8.17
C ARG A 261 16.54 -34.45 6.75
N GLY A 262 17.86 -34.25 6.60
CA GLY A 262 18.48 -33.94 5.31
C GLY A 262 18.65 -32.45 5.00
N ALA A 263 18.16 -31.55 5.84
CA ALA A 263 18.48 -30.13 5.77
C ALA A 263 19.92 -29.88 6.31
N LYS A 264 20.56 -28.87 5.76
CA LYS A 264 21.90 -28.44 6.16
C LYS A 264 21.93 -26.99 6.55
N HIS A 265 22.54 -26.67 7.67
CA HIS A 265 22.79 -25.28 8.06
C HIS A 265 24.31 -25.11 8.26
N HIS A 266 24.85 -24.02 7.73
CA HIS A 266 26.23 -23.61 7.86
C HIS A 266 26.25 -22.16 8.37
N GLY A 267 26.52 -21.99 9.66
CA GLY A 267 26.57 -20.68 10.31
C GLY A 267 26.09 -20.72 11.76
N THR A 268 25.62 -19.59 12.25
CA THR A 268 25.25 -19.42 13.66
C THR A 268 23.73 -19.33 13.81
N PHE A 269 23.18 -20.05 14.78
CA PHE A 269 21.83 -19.88 15.27
C PHE A 269 21.85 -19.11 16.59
N GLU A 270 21.02 -18.09 16.69
CA GLU A 270 20.72 -17.42 17.94
C GLU A 270 19.24 -17.58 18.26
N MET A 271 18.96 -18.16 19.42
CA MET A 271 17.59 -18.27 19.90
C MET A 271 17.21 -16.96 20.62
N SER A 272 16.21 -16.26 20.08
CA SER A 272 15.61 -15.12 20.76
C SER A 272 14.49 -15.61 21.68
N VAL A 273 14.50 -15.18 22.93
CA VAL A 273 13.34 -15.38 23.81
C VAL A 273 12.16 -14.64 23.15
N PRO A 274 11.01 -15.33 22.92
CA PRO A 274 9.84 -14.64 22.36
C PRO A 274 9.46 -13.52 23.32
N THR A 275 9.54 -12.27 22.85
CA THR A 275 8.98 -11.14 23.60
C THR A 275 7.45 -11.34 23.56
N PRO A 276 6.77 -11.52 24.71
CA PRO A 276 5.32 -11.65 24.72
C PRO A 276 4.76 -10.38 24.09
N GLY A 277 3.92 -10.56 23.04
CA GLY A 277 3.20 -9.44 22.43
C GLY A 277 2.32 -8.77 23.49
N PRO A 278 1.93 -7.48 23.27
CA PRO A 278 1.14 -6.72 24.23
C PRO A 278 -0.22 -7.37 24.61
N ASP A 279 -0.64 -8.40 23.87
CA ASP A 279 -1.91 -9.13 24.09
C ASP A 279 -1.73 -10.53 24.71
N ALA A 280 -0.57 -10.88 25.24
CA ALA A 280 -0.39 -12.16 25.90
C ALA A 280 -1.11 -12.15 27.26
N PRO A 281 -2.07 -13.07 27.55
CA PRO A 281 -2.66 -13.18 28.86
C PRO A 281 -1.58 -13.51 29.91
N ALA A 282 -1.62 -12.80 31.04
CA ALA A 282 -0.72 -13.04 32.14
C ALA A 282 -0.76 -14.52 32.57
N PRO A 283 0.39 -15.16 32.88
CA PRO A 283 0.38 -16.53 33.39
C PRO A 283 -0.42 -16.59 34.69
N PRO A 284 -1.22 -17.66 34.91
CA PRO A 284 -1.94 -17.84 36.15
C PRO A 284 -0.96 -17.93 37.33
N ALA A 285 -1.27 -17.20 38.40
CA ALA A 285 -0.50 -17.15 39.64
C ALA A 285 -0.54 -18.49 40.38
#